data_7d5ccc7be654b9142aecfdcc089e0ee6
#
_entry.id   7d5ccc7be654b9142aecfdcc089e0ee6
#
_cell.length_a   1.000
_cell.length_b   1.000
_cell.length_c   1.000
_cell.angle_alpha   90.00
_cell.angle_beta   90.00
_cell.angle_gamma   90.00
#
_symmetry.space_group_name_H-M   'P 1'
#
loop_
_entity.id
_entity.type
_entity.pdbx_description
1 polymer ?
#
loop_
_entity_poly.entity_id
_entity_poly.type
_entity_poly.pdbx_seq_one_letter_code
_entity_poly.pdbx_strand_id
1 'polypeptide(L)'
;MVRKSHFDPQRVREEIAIAAARMIAEDGLDYSTAKRKAARQVVGETRVAGEWLPDNDQIEEEIREYQSLFQGDSQPAVLRRLRDIALDWMQRLAPFNTYLTGAVLGGTAGEHSDIHLQAFCDNPKEVAIYLLNANVQYDVSETRHFAGRGYVETLSFLWRPMNEGRDVEPVGIHVALYGTDDLRGAVRADARGRLARADIRAVQALIGESGAAPSTN
;
A
#
# COMPACT_ATOMS: atom_id res chain seq x y z
N MET A 1 -5.96 38.65 27.88
CA MET A 1 -7.09 37.82 27.38
C MET A 1 -6.57 36.96 26.20
N VAL A 2 -6.16 35.73 26.47
CA VAL A 2 -5.67 34.82 25.44
C VAL A 2 -6.91 34.24 24.74
N ARG A 3 -7.11 34.57 23.45
CA ARG A 3 -8.14 33.91 22.61
C ARG A 3 -7.81 32.42 22.54
N LYS A 4 -8.54 31.58 23.25
CA LYS A 4 -8.62 30.16 22.96
C LYS A 4 -9.21 30.05 21.53
N SER A 5 -8.36 29.81 20.53
CA SER A 5 -8.81 29.38 19.23
C SER A 5 -9.49 28.03 19.46
N HIS A 6 -10.82 27.99 19.35
CA HIS A 6 -11.57 26.76 19.27
C HIS A 6 -11.19 26.12 17.94
N PHE A 7 -10.13 25.29 17.95
CA PHE A 7 -9.90 24.37 16.84
C PHE A 7 -11.05 23.35 16.88
N ASP A 8 -11.84 23.32 15.85
CA ASP A 8 -12.80 22.25 15.64
C ASP A 8 -12.02 20.97 15.38
N PRO A 9 -12.11 19.93 16.24
CA PRO A 9 -11.34 18.70 16.09
C PRO A 9 -11.59 18.01 14.74
N GLN A 10 -12.78 18.11 14.21
CA GLN A 10 -13.12 17.50 12.93
C GLN A 10 -12.42 18.21 11.78
N ARG A 11 -12.45 19.54 11.77
CA ARG A 11 -11.76 20.34 10.76
C ARG A 11 -10.26 20.15 10.79
N VAL A 12 -9.65 20.09 11.97
CA VAL A 12 -8.20 19.81 12.11
C VAL A 12 -7.87 18.43 11.57
N ARG A 13 -8.72 17.42 11.83
CA ARG A 13 -8.55 16.06 11.31
C ARG A 13 -8.60 16.02 9.78
N GLU A 14 -9.56 16.72 9.18
CA GLU A 14 -9.68 16.85 7.71
C GLU A 14 -8.45 17.55 7.12
N GLU A 15 -8.01 18.67 7.68
CA GLU A 15 -6.81 19.38 7.21
C GLU A 15 -5.54 18.50 7.31
N ILE A 16 -5.42 17.68 8.37
CA ILE A 16 -4.31 16.72 8.51
C ILE A 16 -4.43 15.61 7.46
N ALA A 17 -5.65 15.10 7.19
CA ALA A 17 -5.87 14.06 6.18
C ALA A 17 -5.47 14.54 4.79
N ILE A 18 -5.92 15.71 4.37
CA ILE A 18 -5.59 16.34 3.08
C ILE A 18 -4.07 16.55 2.94
N ALA A 19 -3.43 17.12 3.97
CA ALA A 19 -1.99 17.34 3.95
C ALA A 19 -1.19 16.04 3.90
N ALA A 20 -1.61 15.00 4.64
CA ALA A 20 -0.99 13.68 4.62
C ALA A 20 -1.18 13.00 3.26
N ALA A 21 -2.38 13.06 2.69
CA ALA A 21 -2.70 12.50 1.38
C ALA A 21 -1.82 13.07 0.28
N ARG A 22 -1.63 14.39 0.29
CA ARG A 22 -0.73 15.07 -0.65
C ARG A 22 0.70 14.58 -0.54
N MET A 23 1.25 14.50 0.68
CA MET A 23 2.62 14.00 0.91
C MET A 23 2.80 12.54 0.48
N ILE A 24 1.76 11.72 0.62
CA ILE A 24 1.78 10.33 0.14
C ILE A 24 1.76 10.30 -1.39
N ALA A 25 0.87 11.08 -2.01
CA ALA A 25 0.69 11.06 -3.47
C ALA A 25 1.85 11.70 -4.23
N GLU A 26 2.50 12.75 -3.68
CA GLU A 26 3.61 13.48 -4.33
C GLU A 26 4.98 12.90 -3.96
N ASP A 27 5.19 12.59 -2.67
CA ASP A 27 6.52 12.27 -2.12
C ASP A 27 6.68 10.76 -1.81
N GLY A 28 5.63 9.95 -1.93
CA GLY A 28 5.66 8.53 -1.63
C GLY A 28 5.86 8.20 -0.14
N LEU A 29 5.51 9.11 0.77
CA LEU A 29 5.68 8.87 2.20
C LEU A 29 4.75 7.76 2.71
N ASP A 30 5.22 6.98 3.67
CA ASP A 30 4.36 6.05 4.40
C ASP A 30 3.32 6.79 5.27
N TYR A 31 2.19 6.13 5.55
CA TYR A 31 1.08 6.73 6.28
C TYR A 31 1.46 7.29 7.66
N SER A 32 2.36 6.63 8.38
CA SER A 32 2.79 7.05 9.72
C SER A 32 3.61 8.34 9.65
N THR A 33 4.55 8.40 8.73
CA THR A 33 5.40 9.58 8.50
C THR A 33 4.59 10.75 7.95
N ALA A 34 3.70 10.50 6.99
CA ALA A 34 2.82 11.51 6.41
C ALA A 34 1.90 12.12 7.48
N LYS A 35 1.22 11.30 8.30
CA LYS A 35 0.40 11.78 9.43
C LYS A 35 1.17 12.65 10.40
N ARG A 36 2.37 12.22 10.79
CA ARG A 36 3.19 12.97 11.74
C ARG A 36 3.64 14.31 11.16
N LYS A 37 4.08 14.34 9.90
CA LYS A 37 4.49 15.58 9.21
C LYS A 37 3.29 16.51 9.00
N ALA A 38 2.16 15.98 8.53
CA ALA A 38 0.94 16.74 8.31
C ALA A 38 0.39 17.33 9.61
N ALA A 39 0.35 16.56 10.69
CA ALA A 39 -0.06 17.04 11.99
C ALA A 39 0.83 18.20 12.47
N ARG A 40 2.15 18.10 12.30
CA ARG A 40 3.08 19.19 12.63
C ARG A 40 2.86 20.42 11.77
N GLN A 41 2.55 20.24 10.50
CA GLN A 41 2.26 21.36 9.57
C GLN A 41 0.97 22.10 9.94
N VAL A 42 -0.10 21.38 10.32
CA VAL A 42 -1.43 21.94 10.59
C VAL A 42 -1.53 22.55 11.98
N VAL A 43 -1.00 21.85 13.00
CA VAL A 43 -1.16 22.23 14.42
C VAL A 43 0.12 22.82 15.02
N GLY A 44 1.24 22.75 14.31
CA GLY A 44 2.56 23.16 14.79
C GLY A 44 3.22 22.12 15.70
N GLU A 45 4.16 22.54 16.53
CA GLU A 45 4.93 21.65 17.43
C GLU A 45 4.10 21.14 18.64
N THR A 46 2.83 21.50 18.73
CA THR A 46 1.95 21.08 19.81
C THR A 46 1.64 19.59 19.69
N ARG A 47 1.67 18.87 20.81
CA ARG A 47 1.28 17.44 20.82
C ARG A 47 -0.19 17.30 20.45
N VAL A 48 -0.45 16.69 19.30
CA VAL A 48 -1.80 16.44 18.79
C VAL A 48 -2.41 15.28 19.57
N ALA A 49 -3.62 15.48 20.09
CA ALA A 49 -4.38 14.40 20.71
C ALA A 49 -4.73 13.34 19.66
N GLY A 50 -4.72 12.05 20.03
CA GLY A 50 -4.97 10.96 19.09
C GLY A 50 -6.32 11.04 18.38
N GLU A 51 -7.33 11.62 19.03
CA GLU A 51 -8.66 11.87 18.47
C GLU A 51 -8.68 12.88 17.31
N TRP A 52 -7.64 13.70 17.17
CA TRP A 52 -7.47 14.68 16.07
C TRP A 52 -6.71 14.13 14.89
N LEU A 53 -6.15 12.93 15.02
CA LEU A 53 -5.44 12.27 13.91
C LEU A 53 -6.43 11.52 13.04
N PRO A 54 -6.36 11.67 11.70
CA PRO A 54 -7.17 10.89 10.78
C PRO A 54 -6.79 9.40 10.85
N ASP A 55 -7.75 8.52 10.60
CA ASP A 55 -7.46 7.13 10.34
C ASP A 55 -6.90 6.92 8.92
N ASN A 56 -6.52 5.70 8.58
CA ASN A 56 -5.95 5.44 7.27
C ASN A 56 -7.01 5.51 6.16
N ASP A 57 -8.26 5.16 6.48
CA ASP A 57 -9.37 5.19 5.52
C ASP A 57 -9.68 6.63 5.10
N GLN A 58 -9.66 7.57 6.04
CA GLN A 58 -9.84 9.00 5.75
C GLN A 58 -8.72 9.53 4.83
N ILE A 59 -7.47 9.18 5.13
CA ILE A 59 -6.34 9.59 4.27
C ILE A 59 -6.45 8.92 2.88
N GLU A 60 -6.86 7.67 2.80
CA GLU A 60 -7.03 6.98 1.53
C GLU A 60 -8.12 7.61 0.66
N GLU A 61 -9.20 8.12 1.26
CA GLU A 61 -10.23 8.88 0.57
C GLU A 61 -9.69 10.18 -0.02
N GLU A 62 -8.92 10.93 0.77
CA GLU A 62 -8.25 12.16 0.31
C GLU A 62 -7.19 11.88 -0.78
N ILE A 63 -6.48 10.74 -0.72
CA ILE A 63 -5.55 10.34 -1.80
C ILE A 63 -6.31 10.12 -3.10
N ARG A 64 -7.47 9.44 -3.07
CA ARG A 64 -8.29 9.23 -4.27
C ARG A 64 -8.78 10.55 -4.86
N GLU A 65 -9.24 11.47 -4.01
CA GLU A 65 -9.68 12.78 -4.44
C GLU A 65 -8.52 13.57 -5.06
N TYR A 66 -7.37 13.62 -4.39
CA TYR A 66 -6.16 14.26 -4.90
C TYR A 66 -5.74 13.69 -6.26
N GLN A 67 -5.66 12.37 -6.39
CA GLN A 67 -5.28 11.69 -7.62
C GLN A 67 -6.27 11.96 -8.76
N SER A 68 -7.57 11.97 -8.48
CA SER A 68 -8.59 12.28 -9.49
C SER A 68 -8.47 13.71 -10.04
N LEU A 69 -8.07 14.66 -9.19
CA LEU A 69 -7.93 16.07 -9.57
C LEU A 69 -6.60 16.37 -10.26
N PHE A 70 -5.51 15.77 -9.85
CA PHE A 70 -4.16 16.18 -10.26
C PHE A 70 -3.36 15.12 -11.01
N GLN A 71 -3.73 13.83 -10.92
CA GLN A 71 -3.00 12.70 -11.49
C GLN A 71 -3.89 11.79 -12.35
N GLY A 72 -5.10 12.24 -12.73
CA GLY A 72 -6.09 11.43 -13.44
C GLY A 72 -5.59 10.83 -14.75
N ASP A 73 -4.66 11.49 -15.44
CA ASP A 73 -4.11 11.02 -16.72
C ASP A 73 -2.96 10.01 -16.55
N SER A 74 -2.15 10.12 -15.50
CA SER A 74 -0.93 9.30 -15.31
C SER A 74 -1.13 8.13 -14.34
N GLN A 75 -1.84 8.35 -13.24
CA GLN A 75 -2.01 7.39 -12.17
C GLN A 75 -2.60 6.03 -12.62
N PRO A 76 -3.61 5.96 -13.51
CA PRO A 76 -4.15 4.67 -13.95
C PRO A 76 -3.12 3.79 -14.69
N ALA A 77 -2.23 4.39 -15.47
CA ALA A 77 -1.17 3.66 -16.17
C ALA A 77 -0.12 3.13 -15.17
N VAL A 78 0.26 3.94 -14.20
CA VAL A 78 1.19 3.56 -13.11
C VAL A 78 0.59 2.41 -12.29
N LEU A 79 -0.66 2.55 -11.85
CA LEU A 79 -1.36 1.52 -11.08
C LEU A 79 -1.46 0.21 -11.86
N ARG A 80 -1.77 0.29 -13.15
CA ARG A 80 -1.80 -0.88 -14.04
C ARG A 80 -0.46 -1.59 -14.08
N ARG A 81 0.63 -0.84 -14.31
CA ARG A 81 2.00 -1.37 -14.31
C ARG A 81 2.34 -2.06 -12.98
N LEU A 82 2.03 -1.43 -11.85
CA LEU A 82 2.29 -2.01 -10.52
C LEU A 82 1.50 -3.30 -10.28
N ARG A 83 0.25 -3.37 -10.74
CA ARG A 83 -0.58 -4.59 -10.68
C ARG A 83 -0.03 -5.71 -11.57
N ASP A 84 0.45 -5.40 -12.76
CA ASP A 84 1.07 -6.37 -13.66
C ASP A 84 2.35 -6.96 -13.03
N ILE A 85 3.21 -6.13 -12.41
CA ILE A 85 4.40 -6.59 -11.68
C ILE A 85 4.00 -7.43 -10.46
N ALA A 86 3.00 -6.98 -9.70
CA ALA A 86 2.50 -7.73 -8.55
C ALA A 86 1.99 -9.11 -8.96
N LEU A 87 1.23 -9.20 -10.05
CA LEU A 87 0.71 -10.45 -10.58
C LEU A 87 1.83 -11.41 -11.00
N ASP A 88 2.86 -10.91 -11.70
CA ASP A 88 4.03 -11.72 -12.09
C ASP A 88 4.71 -12.32 -10.85
N TRP A 89 4.94 -11.51 -9.82
CA TRP A 89 5.54 -12.00 -8.57
C TRP A 89 4.63 -12.93 -7.77
N MET A 90 3.33 -12.68 -7.73
CA MET A 90 2.37 -13.60 -7.11
C MET A 90 2.34 -14.95 -7.82
N GLN A 91 2.46 -14.99 -9.15
CA GLN A 91 2.55 -16.23 -9.92
C GLN A 91 3.85 -16.99 -9.64
N ARG A 92 4.99 -16.30 -9.55
CA ARG A 92 6.30 -16.89 -9.17
C ARG A 92 6.26 -17.47 -7.76
N LEU A 93 5.60 -16.78 -6.85
CA LEU A 93 5.46 -17.17 -5.45
C LEU A 93 4.16 -17.98 -5.18
N ALA A 94 3.49 -18.49 -6.20
CA ALA A 94 2.23 -19.24 -6.06
C ALA A 94 2.30 -20.42 -5.06
N PRO A 95 3.42 -21.16 -4.93
CA PRO A 95 3.52 -22.23 -3.93
C PRO A 95 3.36 -21.75 -2.47
N PHE A 96 3.52 -20.45 -2.22
CA PHE A 96 3.47 -19.84 -0.90
C PHE A 96 2.16 -19.10 -0.62
N ASN A 97 1.08 -19.38 -1.35
CA ASN A 97 -0.24 -18.76 -1.18
C ASN A 97 -0.16 -17.23 -1.01
N THR A 98 0.31 -16.55 -2.04
CA THR A 98 0.54 -15.10 -2.00
C THR A 98 -0.71 -14.28 -2.26
N TYR A 99 -0.82 -13.15 -1.56
CA TYR A 99 -1.90 -12.17 -1.67
C TYR A 99 -1.33 -10.77 -1.84
N LEU A 100 -1.95 -9.97 -2.72
CA LEU A 100 -1.67 -8.54 -2.85
C LEU A 100 -2.40 -7.75 -1.76
N THR A 101 -1.75 -6.72 -1.21
CA THR A 101 -2.32 -5.82 -0.20
C THR A 101 -1.92 -4.35 -0.47
N GLY A 102 -2.40 -3.45 0.36
CA GLY A 102 -1.97 -2.04 0.36
C GLY A 102 -2.47 -1.22 -0.83
N ALA A 103 -1.75 -0.13 -1.13
CA ALA A 103 -2.18 0.89 -2.10
C ALA A 103 -2.39 0.35 -3.51
N VAL A 104 -1.59 -0.63 -3.96
CA VAL A 104 -1.72 -1.25 -5.28
C VAL A 104 -3.03 -2.02 -5.40
N LEU A 105 -3.44 -2.74 -4.35
CA LEU A 105 -4.75 -3.37 -4.28
C LEU A 105 -5.87 -2.32 -4.18
N GLY A 106 -5.73 -1.37 -3.25
CA GLY A 106 -6.72 -0.32 -2.98
C GLY A 106 -6.94 0.67 -4.12
N GLY A 107 -6.03 0.72 -5.09
CA GLY A 107 -6.14 1.61 -6.25
C GLY A 107 -5.56 3.00 -6.03
N THR A 108 -4.89 3.27 -4.91
CA THR A 108 -4.30 4.56 -4.56
C THR A 108 -2.78 4.62 -4.78
N ALA A 109 -2.19 3.58 -5.40
CA ALA A 109 -0.77 3.55 -5.71
C ALA A 109 -0.41 4.58 -6.80
N GLY A 110 0.73 5.27 -6.60
CA GLY A 110 1.35 6.22 -7.52
C GLY A 110 2.77 5.81 -7.89
N GLU A 111 3.54 6.72 -8.52
CA GLU A 111 4.88 6.45 -9.04
C GLU A 111 5.88 5.95 -7.98
N HIS A 112 5.75 6.42 -6.75
CA HIS A 112 6.65 6.09 -5.63
C HIS A 112 6.11 4.97 -4.74
N SER A 113 5.06 4.28 -5.18
CA SER A 113 4.44 3.23 -4.37
C SER A 113 5.13 1.88 -4.57
N ASP A 114 5.42 1.21 -3.44
CA ASP A 114 5.91 -0.15 -3.42
C ASP A 114 4.78 -1.18 -3.47
N ILE A 115 5.11 -2.40 -3.87
CA ILE A 115 4.21 -3.54 -3.92
C ILE A 115 4.31 -4.32 -2.61
N HIS A 116 3.19 -4.49 -1.92
CA HIS A 116 3.11 -5.27 -0.68
C HIS A 116 2.39 -6.59 -0.91
N LEU A 117 3.12 -7.68 -0.72
CA LEU A 117 2.61 -9.05 -0.79
C LEU A 117 2.62 -9.69 0.60
N GLN A 118 1.72 -10.62 0.80
CA GLN A 118 1.68 -11.49 1.98
C GLN A 118 1.77 -12.93 1.51
N ALA A 119 2.73 -13.70 2.01
CA ALA A 119 2.90 -15.12 1.74
C ALA A 119 2.47 -15.93 2.96
N PHE A 120 1.67 -16.98 2.76
CA PHE A 120 1.19 -17.86 3.81
C PHE A 120 1.75 -19.26 3.59
N CYS A 121 2.74 -19.65 4.39
CA CYS A 121 3.47 -20.92 4.24
C CYS A 121 3.81 -21.51 5.59
N ASP A 122 4.00 -22.84 5.63
CA ASP A 122 4.35 -23.56 6.85
C ASP A 122 5.79 -23.27 7.29
N ASN A 123 6.67 -23.04 6.33
CA ASN A 123 8.07 -22.73 6.58
C ASN A 123 8.48 -21.42 5.83
N PRO A 124 8.52 -20.28 6.53
CA PRO A 124 8.92 -19.01 5.94
C PRO A 124 10.29 -19.02 5.26
N LYS A 125 11.22 -19.88 5.70
CA LYS A 125 12.57 -19.99 5.10
C LYS A 125 12.53 -20.47 3.64
N GLU A 126 11.48 -21.17 3.23
CA GLU A 126 11.35 -21.64 1.85
C GLU A 126 11.19 -20.47 0.86
N VAL A 127 10.50 -19.39 1.26
CA VAL A 127 10.39 -18.17 0.46
C VAL A 127 11.76 -17.52 0.27
N ALA A 128 12.53 -17.42 1.35
CA ALA A 128 13.89 -16.88 1.32
C ALA A 128 14.80 -17.71 0.40
N ILE A 129 14.75 -19.04 0.51
CA ILE A 129 15.52 -19.97 -0.35
C ILE A 129 15.09 -19.84 -1.80
N TYR A 130 13.79 -19.70 -2.07
CA TYR A 130 13.28 -19.49 -3.43
C TYR A 130 13.85 -18.22 -4.06
N LEU A 131 13.84 -17.09 -3.33
CA LEU A 131 14.39 -15.82 -3.81
C LEU A 131 15.90 -15.93 -4.10
N LEU A 132 16.66 -16.57 -3.22
CA LEU A 132 18.11 -16.82 -3.44
C LEU A 132 18.35 -17.67 -4.68
N ASN A 133 17.59 -18.74 -4.89
CA ASN A 133 17.71 -19.60 -6.07
C ASN A 133 17.32 -18.87 -7.36
N ALA A 134 16.42 -17.86 -7.27
CA ALA A 134 16.07 -16.97 -8.37
C ALA A 134 17.07 -15.82 -8.58
N ASN A 135 18.21 -15.80 -7.85
CA ASN A 135 19.21 -14.73 -7.85
C ASN A 135 18.64 -13.36 -7.47
N VAL A 136 17.62 -13.33 -6.61
CA VAL A 136 17.05 -12.10 -6.05
C VAL A 136 17.73 -11.81 -4.71
N GLN A 137 18.44 -10.68 -4.64
CA GLN A 137 18.98 -10.17 -3.39
C GLN A 137 17.86 -9.44 -2.63
N TYR A 138 17.74 -9.69 -1.34
CA TYR A 138 16.72 -9.10 -0.49
C TYR A 138 17.28 -8.69 0.85
N ASP A 139 16.66 -7.69 1.46
CA ASP A 139 16.85 -7.29 2.84
C ASP A 139 15.76 -7.92 3.72
N VAL A 140 16.11 -8.19 4.98
CA VAL A 140 15.18 -8.75 5.97
C VAL A 140 14.82 -7.66 6.98
N SER A 141 13.53 -7.48 7.20
CA SER A 141 12.99 -6.58 8.21
C SER A 141 11.81 -7.22 8.93
N GLU A 142 11.28 -6.56 9.94
CA GLU A 142 10.08 -6.99 10.64
C GLU A 142 8.93 -6.01 10.41
N THR A 143 7.75 -6.56 10.07
CA THR A 143 6.51 -5.80 9.91
C THR A 143 5.50 -6.24 10.97
N ARG A 144 4.67 -5.31 11.44
CA ARG A 144 3.62 -5.64 12.40
C ARG A 144 2.63 -6.64 11.80
N HIS A 145 2.35 -7.69 12.54
CA HIS A 145 1.35 -8.69 12.14
C HIS A 145 -0.03 -8.03 11.93
N PHE A 146 -0.73 -8.35 10.85
CA PHE A 146 -2.01 -7.72 10.50
C PHE A 146 -3.10 -7.85 11.57
N ALA A 147 -3.07 -8.95 12.35
CA ALA A 147 -3.99 -9.17 13.47
C ALA A 147 -3.46 -8.64 14.82
N GLY A 148 -2.38 -7.85 14.82
CA GLY A 148 -1.80 -7.29 16.04
C GLY A 148 -1.04 -8.29 16.92
N ARG A 149 -0.75 -9.50 16.42
CA ARG A 149 -0.07 -10.59 17.16
C ARG A 149 1.46 -10.52 17.06
N GLY A 150 2.05 -9.36 17.35
CA GLY A 150 3.50 -9.16 17.27
C GLY A 150 3.97 -8.75 15.89
N TYR A 151 5.12 -9.29 15.46
CA TYR A 151 5.79 -8.96 14.20
C TYR A 151 6.00 -10.20 13.35
N VAL A 152 6.09 -10.03 12.04
CA VAL A 152 6.42 -11.05 11.06
C VAL A 152 7.61 -10.60 10.24
N GLU A 153 8.40 -11.55 9.78
CA GLU A 153 9.51 -11.32 8.89
C GLU A 153 9.00 -10.82 7.53
N THR A 154 9.69 -9.84 6.95
CA THR A 154 9.41 -9.26 5.65
C THR A 154 10.67 -9.24 4.82
N LEU A 155 10.61 -9.87 3.64
CA LEU A 155 11.68 -9.86 2.65
C LEU A 155 11.42 -8.73 1.66
N SER A 156 12.39 -7.83 1.51
CA SER A 156 12.26 -6.63 0.68
C SER A 156 13.33 -6.61 -0.39
N PHE A 157 12.95 -6.36 -1.64
CA PHE A 157 13.88 -6.27 -2.77
C PHE A 157 13.40 -5.29 -3.84
N LEU A 158 14.32 -4.81 -4.66
CA LEU A 158 14.03 -3.97 -5.81
C LEU A 158 13.86 -4.83 -7.06
N TRP A 159 12.84 -4.55 -7.83
CA TRP A 159 12.54 -5.26 -9.07
C TRP A 159 12.31 -4.33 -10.25
N ARG A 160 12.92 -4.69 -11.39
CA ARG A 160 12.67 -4.06 -12.68
C ARG A 160 12.34 -5.15 -13.69
N PRO A 161 11.17 -5.11 -14.36
CA PRO A 161 10.86 -6.02 -15.45
C PRO A 161 11.89 -5.94 -16.59
N MET A 162 12.24 -7.07 -17.17
CA MET A 162 13.29 -7.15 -18.22
C MET A 162 12.91 -6.42 -19.51
N ASN A 163 11.62 -6.22 -19.76
CA ASN A 163 11.06 -5.50 -20.91
C ASN A 163 11.02 -3.98 -20.72
N GLU A 164 11.35 -3.48 -19.53
CA GLU A 164 11.43 -2.05 -19.25
C GLU A 164 12.85 -1.52 -19.48
N GLY A 165 12.95 -0.27 -19.95
CA GLY A 165 14.24 0.40 -20.16
C GLY A 165 15.03 0.59 -18.86
N ARG A 166 16.35 0.77 -19.01
CA ARG A 166 17.23 1.01 -17.84
C ARG A 166 16.92 2.32 -17.10
N ASP A 167 16.26 3.24 -17.78
CA ASP A 167 15.88 4.55 -17.25
C ASP A 167 14.61 4.50 -16.39
N VAL A 168 13.88 3.36 -16.38
CA VAL A 168 12.72 3.16 -15.52
C VAL A 168 13.19 2.77 -14.12
N GLU A 169 12.70 3.48 -13.10
CA GLU A 169 13.05 3.17 -11.72
C GLU A 169 12.55 1.78 -11.30
N PRO A 170 13.37 1.01 -10.56
CA PRO A 170 12.92 -0.26 -10.01
C PRO A 170 11.85 -0.04 -8.95
N VAL A 171 10.94 -1.00 -8.83
CA VAL A 171 9.85 -0.98 -7.85
C VAL A 171 10.27 -1.79 -6.63
N GLY A 172 10.01 -1.27 -5.43
CA GLY A 172 10.15 -2.01 -4.19
C GLY A 172 9.07 -3.09 -4.07
N ILE A 173 9.49 -4.30 -3.69
CA ILE A 173 8.57 -5.42 -3.41
C ILE A 173 8.84 -5.91 -2.00
N HIS A 174 7.80 -5.94 -1.19
CA HIS A 174 7.83 -6.38 0.20
C HIS A 174 6.96 -7.61 0.37
N VAL A 175 7.55 -8.71 0.80
CA VAL A 175 6.85 -9.98 1.03
C VAL A 175 6.83 -10.28 2.52
N ALA A 176 5.72 -10.03 3.20
CA ALA A 176 5.53 -10.35 4.60
C ALA A 176 5.15 -11.83 4.76
N LEU A 177 5.83 -12.55 5.66
CA LEU A 177 5.75 -13.99 5.81
C LEU A 177 4.87 -14.38 7.00
N TYR A 178 3.80 -15.14 6.72
CA TYR A 178 2.81 -15.59 7.70
C TYR A 178 2.72 -17.11 7.72
N GLY A 179 2.32 -17.67 8.85
CA GLY A 179 1.96 -19.07 8.94
C GLY A 179 0.64 -19.38 8.20
N THR A 180 0.47 -20.62 7.71
CA THR A 180 -0.76 -21.06 7.05
C THR A 180 -2.00 -20.94 7.93
N ASP A 181 -1.86 -21.02 9.25
CA ASP A 181 -2.96 -20.84 10.22
C ASP A 181 -3.51 -19.41 10.21
N ASP A 182 -2.69 -18.42 9.83
CA ASP A 182 -3.10 -17.03 9.74
C ASP A 182 -4.05 -16.76 8.56
N LEU A 183 -4.00 -17.61 7.53
CA LEU A 183 -4.83 -17.44 6.33
C LEU A 183 -6.33 -17.48 6.64
N ARG A 184 -6.76 -18.31 7.60
CA ARG A 184 -8.19 -18.43 7.99
C ARG A 184 -8.77 -17.15 8.55
N GLY A 185 -7.95 -16.29 9.18
CA GLY A 185 -8.35 -14.99 9.69
C GLY A 185 -8.18 -13.85 8.69
N ALA A 186 -7.43 -14.11 7.62
CA ALA A 186 -6.96 -13.08 6.68
C ALA A 186 -7.98 -12.70 5.60
N VAL A 187 -8.92 -13.58 5.24
CA VAL A 187 -9.80 -13.45 4.06
C VAL A 187 -11.17 -12.84 4.43
N ARG A 188 -11.20 -11.81 5.26
CA ARG A 188 -12.45 -11.12 5.59
C ARG A 188 -12.47 -9.73 4.94
N ALA A 189 -13.59 -9.42 4.29
CA ALA A 189 -13.86 -8.06 3.84
C ALA A 189 -14.06 -7.13 5.05
N ASP A 190 -13.66 -5.87 4.90
CA ASP A 190 -13.94 -4.82 5.88
C ASP A 190 -15.45 -4.50 5.94
N ALA A 191 -15.84 -3.60 6.83
CA ALA A 191 -17.24 -3.17 6.99
C ALA A 191 -17.81 -2.49 5.73
N ARG A 192 -16.97 -2.08 4.79
CA ARG A 192 -17.33 -1.49 3.50
C ARG A 192 -17.31 -2.52 2.34
N GLY A 193 -17.11 -3.79 2.64
CA GLY A 193 -17.03 -4.86 1.66
C GLY A 193 -15.72 -4.91 0.85
N ARG A 194 -14.71 -4.11 1.22
CA ARG A 194 -13.41 -4.11 0.55
C ARG A 194 -12.57 -5.26 1.05
N LEU A 195 -11.93 -5.97 0.14
CA LEU A 195 -10.99 -7.02 0.49
C LEU A 195 -9.67 -6.40 0.94
N ALA A 196 -9.25 -6.73 2.16
CA ALA A 196 -7.94 -6.34 2.67
C ALA A 196 -6.79 -7.04 1.91
N ARG A 197 -7.11 -8.07 1.13
CA ARG A 197 -6.19 -8.92 0.36
C ARG A 197 -6.86 -9.42 -0.91
N ALA A 198 -6.07 -9.58 -1.97
CA ALA A 198 -6.53 -10.17 -3.23
C ALA A 198 -5.62 -11.33 -3.62
N ASP A 199 -6.20 -12.46 -3.98
CA ASP A 199 -5.50 -13.57 -4.59
C ASP A 199 -5.19 -13.29 -6.08
N ILE A 200 -4.48 -14.20 -6.74
CA ILE A 200 -4.11 -14.08 -8.16
C ILE A 200 -5.33 -13.83 -9.05
N ARG A 201 -6.44 -14.51 -8.81
CA ARG A 201 -7.66 -14.37 -9.64
C ARG A 201 -8.30 -13.01 -9.48
N ALA A 202 -8.37 -12.52 -8.25
CA ALA A 202 -8.90 -11.19 -7.96
C ALA A 202 -8.03 -10.08 -8.58
N VAL A 203 -6.70 -10.22 -8.52
CA VAL A 203 -5.79 -9.25 -9.17
C VAL A 203 -5.93 -9.29 -10.69
N GLN A 204 -6.07 -10.46 -11.30
CA GLN A 204 -6.33 -10.59 -12.73
C GLN A 204 -7.64 -9.90 -13.15
N ALA A 205 -8.70 -10.04 -12.35
CA ALA A 205 -9.97 -9.37 -12.61
C ALA A 205 -9.82 -7.83 -12.55
N LEU A 206 -9.12 -7.31 -11.51
CA LEU A 206 -8.84 -5.86 -11.40
C LEU A 206 -8.06 -5.29 -12.59
N ILE A 207 -7.11 -6.06 -13.13
CA ILE A 207 -6.35 -5.68 -14.32
C ILE A 207 -7.27 -5.67 -15.56
N GLY A 208 -8.15 -6.67 -15.69
CA GLY A 208 -9.11 -6.76 -16.79
C GLY A 208 -10.11 -5.60 -16.81
N GLU A 209 -10.67 -5.25 -15.66
CA GLU A 209 -11.61 -4.13 -15.51
C GLU A 209 -10.95 -2.77 -15.83
N SER A 210 -9.69 -2.59 -15.44
CA SER A 210 -8.92 -1.36 -15.75
C SER A 210 -8.60 -1.20 -17.24
N GLY A 211 -8.69 -2.27 -18.05
CA GLY A 211 -8.49 -2.25 -19.51
C GLY A 211 -9.76 -1.99 -20.32
N ALA A 212 -10.92 -2.06 -19.69
CA ALA A 212 -12.24 -1.84 -20.30
C ALA A 212 -12.79 -0.42 -20.04
N ALA A 213 -11.93 0.62 -20.11
CA ALA A 213 -12.41 2.01 -20.08
C ALA A 213 -13.36 2.21 -21.28
N PRO A 214 -14.56 2.82 -21.13
CA PRO A 214 -15.52 3.00 -22.19
C PRO A 214 -14.90 3.83 -23.30
N SER A 215 -14.84 3.28 -24.52
CA SER A 215 -14.64 4.04 -25.74
C SER A 215 -15.77 5.07 -25.81
N THR A 216 -15.49 6.29 -25.45
CA THR A 216 -16.41 7.41 -25.66
C THR A 216 -16.55 7.60 -27.17
N ASN A 217 -17.73 7.28 -27.66
CA ASN A 217 -18.14 7.49 -29.04
C ASN A 217 -18.56 8.94 -29.20
#